data_1cd5605fbce33f6e15ce7c499f91e9a8
#
_entry.id   1cd5605fbce33f6e15ce7c499f91e9a8
#
_cell.length_a   1.000
_cell.length_b   1.000
_cell.length_c   1.000
_cell.angle_alpha   90.00
_cell.angle_beta   90.00
_cell.angle_gamma   90.00
#
_symmetry.space_group_name_H-M   'P 1'
#
loop_
_entity.id
_entity.type
_entity.pdbx_description
1 polymer ?
#
loop_
_entity_poly.entity_id
_entity_poly.type
_entity_poly.pdbx_seq_one_letter_code
_entity_poly.pdbx_strand_id
1 'polypeptide(L)'
;MSPLEEIRHSAAHMLGAAVLRLFPQAQLDIGPPTDNGFYYDFDLDHTFTAEDLVKIEEEMRRISKENQKFERFECTREEAEKLIRERGQNAYKVGRLGDIPAGETISFYKNGEFVDLCAGTHVRYTSQVKAFKLLHIAGAYHRGDEKNKQLQRIYGTAYATKDELEQAMARAEEAKKRDHRKLGKELKLFHIDEKVGQGLILWTPNGAVVRQELQNFISERLFQTGYKQVFTPHIGNLDLYRTSGHFPYYKDAQFPPLVEREAMEMLAKEGCGCGELTNRLADGTVQGFLLKPMNCPHHIRIYASQPHSYRDLPVRLAEFGTVYRWEQSGELSGMTRVRGFTQDDAHLFCTEDQVLPEV
;
A
#
# COMPACT_ATOMS: atom_id res chain seq x y z
N MET A 1 0.17 20.79 5.68
CA MET A 1 0.27 20.33 4.28
C MET A 1 1.30 21.14 3.54
N SER A 2 2.02 20.54 2.60
CA SER A 2 2.90 21.27 1.67
C SER A 2 2.07 22.07 0.66
N PRO A 3 2.64 23.07 -0.03
CA PRO A 3 1.91 23.82 -1.06
C PRO A 3 1.31 22.96 -2.18
N LEU A 4 1.98 21.86 -2.53
CA LEU A 4 1.47 20.92 -3.55
C LEU A 4 0.32 20.06 -3.03
N GLU A 5 0.37 19.64 -1.75
CA GLU A 5 -0.75 18.93 -1.12
C GLU A 5 -1.98 19.83 -1.00
N GLU A 6 -1.83 21.13 -0.71
CA GLU A 6 -2.93 22.09 -0.69
C GLU A 6 -3.58 22.24 -2.08
N ILE A 7 -2.79 22.28 -3.15
CA ILE A 7 -3.28 22.31 -4.54
C ILE A 7 -4.07 21.04 -4.84
N ARG A 8 -3.55 19.85 -4.47
CA ARG A 8 -4.21 18.56 -4.68
C ARG A 8 -5.49 18.42 -3.87
N HIS A 9 -5.46 18.83 -2.61
CA HIS A 9 -6.65 18.81 -1.76
C HIS A 9 -7.74 19.77 -2.30
N SER A 10 -7.36 20.96 -2.74
CA SER A 10 -8.29 21.90 -3.36
C SER A 10 -8.84 21.38 -4.69
N ALA A 11 -8.03 20.66 -5.47
CA ALA A 11 -8.50 19.97 -6.67
C ALA A 11 -9.52 18.87 -6.35
N ALA A 12 -9.36 18.14 -5.25
CA ALA A 12 -10.34 17.16 -4.79
C ALA A 12 -11.68 17.82 -4.43
N HIS A 13 -11.68 18.97 -3.75
CA HIS A 13 -12.90 19.73 -3.47
C HIS A 13 -13.55 20.27 -4.76
N MET A 14 -12.76 20.74 -5.71
CA MET A 14 -13.28 21.13 -7.02
C MET A 14 -13.89 19.96 -7.79
N LEU A 15 -13.32 18.75 -7.66
CA LEU A 15 -13.91 17.53 -8.20
C LEU A 15 -15.27 17.22 -7.56
N GLY A 16 -15.36 17.27 -6.22
CA GLY A 16 -16.62 17.09 -5.50
C GLY A 16 -17.69 18.11 -5.94
N ALA A 17 -17.29 19.38 -6.05
CA ALA A 17 -18.16 20.46 -6.53
C ALA A 17 -18.63 20.23 -7.98
N ALA A 18 -17.74 19.82 -8.89
CA ALA A 18 -18.06 19.54 -10.29
C ALA A 18 -19.03 18.35 -10.42
N VAL A 19 -18.79 17.28 -9.65
CA VAL A 19 -19.69 16.12 -9.64
C VAL A 19 -21.08 16.51 -9.14
N LEU A 20 -21.21 17.25 -8.04
CA LEU A 20 -22.52 17.68 -7.55
C LEU A 20 -23.26 18.63 -8.50
N ARG A 21 -22.56 19.44 -9.28
CA ARG A 21 -23.19 20.29 -10.32
C ARG A 21 -23.77 19.46 -11.47
N LEU A 22 -23.09 18.37 -11.85
CA LEU A 22 -23.53 17.52 -12.97
C LEU A 22 -24.45 16.38 -12.51
N PHE A 23 -24.27 15.90 -11.28
CA PHE A 23 -24.99 14.79 -10.66
C PHE A 23 -25.45 15.17 -9.24
N PRO A 24 -26.50 16.00 -9.09
CA PRO A 24 -26.92 16.55 -7.80
C PRO A 24 -27.32 15.49 -6.75
N GLN A 25 -27.66 14.27 -7.19
CA GLN A 25 -28.04 13.15 -6.33
C GLN A 25 -26.83 12.40 -5.76
N ALA A 26 -25.60 12.68 -6.22
CA ALA A 26 -24.41 11.99 -5.75
C ALA A 26 -24.19 12.21 -4.24
N GLN A 27 -23.88 11.15 -3.54
CA GLN A 27 -23.46 11.18 -2.14
C GLN A 27 -21.93 11.16 -2.08
N LEU A 28 -21.38 12.04 -1.27
CA LEU A 28 -19.93 12.23 -1.11
C LEU A 28 -19.42 11.47 0.12
N ASP A 29 -18.27 10.78 0.00
CA ASP A 29 -17.56 10.28 1.18
C ASP A 29 -16.32 11.14 1.48
N ILE A 30 -15.15 10.85 0.93
CA ILE A 30 -13.90 11.57 1.20
C ILE A 30 -13.14 11.94 -0.06
N GLY A 31 -12.37 13.03 0.02
CA GLY A 31 -11.50 13.53 -1.06
C GLY A 31 -10.12 13.97 -0.59
N PRO A 32 -9.25 13.06 -0.12
CA PRO A 32 -7.91 13.42 0.36
C PRO A 32 -6.93 13.65 -0.78
N PRO A 33 -5.89 14.47 -0.57
CA PRO A 33 -4.69 14.45 -1.40
C PRO A 33 -3.90 13.16 -1.17
N THR A 34 -3.10 12.79 -2.17
CA THR A 34 -2.15 11.66 -2.12
C THR A 34 -0.79 12.12 -2.62
N ASP A 35 0.25 11.29 -2.42
CA ASP A 35 1.61 11.60 -2.88
C ASP A 35 1.71 11.89 -4.39
N ASN A 36 0.81 11.29 -5.19
CA ASN A 36 0.84 11.42 -6.66
C ASN A 36 -0.36 12.18 -7.24
N GLY A 37 -1.29 12.65 -6.40
CA GLY A 37 -2.48 13.32 -6.89
C GLY A 37 -3.55 13.51 -5.82
N PHE A 38 -4.78 13.18 -6.17
CA PHE A 38 -5.95 13.22 -5.30
C PHE A 38 -6.99 12.21 -5.78
N TYR A 39 -7.97 11.92 -4.94
CA TYR A 39 -9.18 11.22 -5.36
C TYR A 39 -10.40 11.77 -4.63
N TYR A 40 -11.58 11.36 -5.08
CA TYR A 40 -12.81 11.56 -4.33
C TYR A 40 -13.75 10.36 -4.54
N ASP A 41 -14.43 9.96 -3.45
CA ASP A 41 -15.34 8.82 -3.42
C ASP A 41 -16.79 9.28 -3.51
N PHE A 42 -17.54 8.65 -4.43
CA PHE A 42 -18.92 8.97 -4.74
C PHE A 42 -19.82 7.75 -4.68
N ASP A 43 -21.04 7.94 -4.22
CA ASP A 43 -22.12 6.97 -4.33
C ASP A 43 -23.29 7.57 -5.09
N LEU A 44 -23.65 6.93 -6.19
CA LEU A 44 -24.79 7.28 -7.02
C LEU A 44 -25.20 6.09 -7.88
N ASP A 45 -26.45 6.06 -8.36
CA ASP A 45 -26.95 4.99 -9.21
C ASP A 45 -26.34 4.98 -10.62
N HIS A 46 -25.91 6.16 -11.10
CA HIS A 46 -25.19 6.30 -12.37
C HIS A 46 -23.75 5.78 -12.25
N THR A 47 -23.35 4.88 -13.15
CA THR A 47 -21.96 4.42 -13.24
C THR A 47 -21.17 5.40 -14.10
N PHE A 48 -20.14 6.02 -13.53
CA PHE A 48 -19.27 6.94 -14.25
C PHE A 48 -18.58 6.27 -15.44
N THR A 49 -18.54 6.99 -16.53
CA THR A 49 -17.88 6.59 -17.79
C THR A 49 -16.68 7.48 -18.10
N ALA A 50 -15.89 7.11 -19.10
CA ALA A 50 -14.78 7.94 -19.58
C ALA A 50 -15.29 9.31 -20.13
N GLU A 51 -16.50 9.34 -20.68
CA GLU A 51 -17.12 10.58 -21.18
C GLU A 51 -17.51 11.50 -20.01
N ASP A 52 -17.97 10.94 -18.90
CA ASP A 52 -18.29 11.70 -17.70
C ASP A 52 -17.03 12.33 -17.10
N LEU A 53 -15.88 11.63 -17.10
CA LEU A 53 -14.61 12.23 -16.67
C LEU A 53 -14.25 13.48 -17.47
N VAL A 54 -14.49 13.48 -18.78
CA VAL A 54 -14.24 14.66 -19.62
C VAL A 54 -15.15 15.82 -19.20
N LYS A 55 -16.45 15.57 -19.04
CA LYS A 55 -17.43 16.59 -18.63
C LYS A 55 -17.13 17.14 -17.23
N ILE A 56 -16.77 16.25 -16.29
CA ILE A 56 -16.41 16.63 -14.91
C ILE A 56 -15.14 17.48 -14.93
N GLU A 57 -14.12 17.11 -15.71
CA GLU A 57 -12.89 17.90 -15.84
C GLU A 57 -13.16 19.29 -16.45
N GLU A 58 -14.04 19.37 -17.44
CA GLU A 58 -14.47 20.67 -18.01
C GLU A 58 -15.18 21.53 -16.96
N GLU A 59 -16.05 20.95 -16.15
CA GLU A 59 -16.73 21.66 -15.08
C GLU A 59 -15.75 22.12 -13.99
N MET A 60 -14.76 21.30 -13.62
CA MET A 60 -13.66 21.71 -12.74
C MET A 60 -12.90 22.92 -13.33
N ARG A 61 -12.67 22.94 -14.65
CA ARG A 61 -12.03 24.09 -15.31
C ARG A 61 -12.89 25.34 -15.25
N ARG A 62 -14.23 25.23 -15.29
CA ARG A 62 -15.16 26.35 -15.08
C ARG A 62 -15.07 26.87 -13.66
N ILE A 63 -15.11 25.97 -12.65
CA ILE A 63 -14.94 26.31 -11.23
C ILE A 63 -13.61 27.03 -10.98
N SER A 64 -12.51 26.56 -11.61
CA SER A 64 -11.22 27.25 -11.53
C SER A 64 -11.29 28.69 -12.08
N LYS A 65 -11.98 28.91 -13.21
CA LYS A 65 -12.15 30.25 -13.82
C LYS A 65 -13.07 31.16 -13.01
N GLU A 66 -14.03 30.61 -12.27
CA GLU A 66 -14.94 31.36 -11.40
C GLU A 66 -14.22 32.04 -10.24
N ASN A 67 -12.97 31.65 -9.96
CA ASN A 67 -12.11 32.22 -8.93
C ASN A 67 -12.77 32.24 -7.53
N GLN A 68 -13.41 31.14 -7.15
CA GLN A 68 -14.09 31.00 -5.88
C GLN A 68 -13.09 30.99 -4.75
N LYS A 69 -13.41 31.67 -3.64
CA LYS A 69 -12.60 31.66 -2.43
C LYS A 69 -12.86 30.39 -1.64
N PHE A 70 -11.81 29.76 -1.12
CA PHE A 70 -11.93 28.73 -0.09
C PHE A 70 -12.06 29.39 1.28
N GLU A 71 -13.16 29.14 1.95
CA GLU A 71 -13.48 29.70 3.25
C GLU A 71 -13.64 28.59 4.28
N ARG A 72 -12.78 28.59 5.30
CA ARG A 72 -12.90 27.70 6.44
C ARG A 72 -13.83 28.30 7.48
N PHE A 73 -14.72 27.48 8.02
CA PHE A 73 -15.52 27.83 9.19
C PHE A 73 -15.66 26.64 10.14
N GLU A 74 -15.91 26.92 11.39
CA GLU A 74 -16.07 25.95 12.45
C GLU A 74 -17.50 26.00 12.95
N CYS A 75 -18.01 24.87 13.44
CA CYS A 75 -19.35 24.77 14.01
C CYS A 75 -19.43 23.70 15.07
N THR A 76 -20.52 23.71 15.85
CA THR A 76 -20.84 22.63 16.80
C THR A 76 -21.23 21.35 16.05
N ARG A 77 -21.28 20.23 16.76
CA ARG A 77 -21.67 18.94 16.18
C ARG A 77 -23.11 18.95 15.69
N GLU A 78 -24.01 19.60 16.43
CA GLU A 78 -25.42 19.74 16.04
C GLU A 78 -25.58 20.60 14.77
N GLU A 79 -24.85 21.71 14.68
CA GLU A 79 -24.84 22.55 13.48
C GLU A 79 -24.23 21.81 12.28
N ALA A 80 -23.16 21.05 12.48
CA ALA A 80 -22.56 20.22 11.45
C ALA A 80 -23.52 19.17 10.91
N GLU A 81 -24.19 18.42 11.78
CA GLU A 81 -25.16 17.41 11.37
C GLU A 81 -26.35 18.04 10.62
N LYS A 82 -26.86 19.16 11.12
CA LYS A 82 -27.93 19.91 10.44
C LYS A 82 -27.49 20.36 9.05
N LEU A 83 -26.32 20.94 8.91
CA LEU A 83 -25.76 21.39 7.64
C LEU A 83 -25.60 20.24 6.61
N ILE A 84 -25.08 19.08 7.05
CA ILE A 84 -24.94 17.89 6.23
C ILE A 84 -26.32 17.42 5.72
N ARG A 85 -27.33 17.38 6.61
CA ARG A 85 -28.69 16.95 6.27
C ARG A 85 -29.37 17.91 5.31
N GLU A 86 -29.29 19.22 5.54
CA GLU A 86 -29.84 20.25 4.66
C GLU A 86 -29.27 20.20 3.25
N ARG A 87 -28.01 19.71 3.10
CA ARG A 87 -27.36 19.52 1.81
C ARG A 87 -27.58 18.15 1.18
N GLY A 88 -28.39 17.30 1.82
CA GLY A 88 -28.70 15.96 1.32
C GLY A 88 -27.52 14.97 1.34
N GLN A 89 -26.42 15.26 2.08
CA GLN A 89 -25.19 14.45 2.12
C GLN A 89 -25.19 13.47 3.32
N ASN A 90 -26.31 12.81 3.57
CA ASN A 90 -26.52 12.05 4.80
C ASN A 90 -25.82 10.69 4.83
N ALA A 91 -25.62 10.06 3.66
CA ALA A 91 -25.24 8.65 3.58
C ALA A 91 -23.89 8.34 4.23
N TYR A 92 -22.91 9.23 4.06
CA TYR A 92 -21.53 9.00 4.51
C TYR A 92 -21.04 10.09 5.47
N LYS A 93 -21.33 11.36 5.20
CA LYS A 93 -20.80 12.50 5.97
C LYS A 93 -21.26 12.50 7.43
N VAL A 94 -22.47 12.03 7.73
CA VAL A 94 -22.92 11.87 9.14
C VAL A 94 -22.07 10.83 9.88
N GLY A 95 -21.75 9.71 9.22
CA GLY A 95 -20.84 8.71 9.79
C GLY A 95 -19.44 9.27 10.02
N ARG A 96 -18.90 10.03 9.04
CA ARG A 96 -17.59 10.69 9.18
C ARG A 96 -17.57 11.74 10.29
N LEU A 97 -18.65 12.47 10.48
CA LEU A 97 -18.82 13.38 11.63
C LEU A 97 -18.76 12.62 12.96
N GLY A 98 -19.34 11.40 13.01
CA GLY A 98 -19.29 10.52 14.18
C GLY A 98 -17.87 10.05 14.52
N ASP A 99 -16.99 9.93 13.55
CA ASP A 99 -15.58 9.49 13.74
C ASP A 99 -14.71 10.58 14.41
N ILE A 100 -15.14 11.85 14.43
CA ILE A 100 -14.40 12.94 15.06
C ILE A 100 -14.58 12.82 16.59
N PRO A 101 -13.51 12.70 17.39
CA PRO A 101 -13.59 12.60 18.84
C PRO A 101 -14.34 13.77 19.49
N ALA A 102 -14.94 13.51 20.66
CA ALA A 102 -15.56 14.58 21.44
C ALA A 102 -14.51 15.59 21.92
N GLY A 103 -14.77 16.87 21.67
CA GLY A 103 -13.86 17.96 22.04
C GLY A 103 -12.89 18.40 20.93
N GLU A 104 -12.83 17.67 19.82
CA GLU A 104 -12.10 18.14 18.64
C GLU A 104 -12.91 19.15 17.82
N THR A 105 -12.20 20.06 17.16
CA THR A 105 -12.80 21.09 16.32
C THR A 105 -13.39 20.50 15.05
N ILE A 106 -14.68 20.73 14.83
CA ILE A 106 -15.35 20.38 13.59
C ILE A 106 -15.27 21.56 12.64
N SER A 107 -14.68 21.34 11.48
CA SER A 107 -14.51 22.39 10.46
C SER A 107 -15.02 21.95 9.09
N PHE A 108 -15.46 22.93 8.34
CA PHE A 108 -15.89 22.82 6.95
C PHE A 108 -15.12 23.79 6.09
N TYR A 109 -15.02 23.45 4.81
CA TYR A 109 -14.56 24.37 3.78
C TYR A 109 -15.68 24.61 2.76
N LYS A 110 -15.83 25.87 2.38
CA LYS A 110 -16.77 26.32 1.37
C LYS A 110 -16.02 26.91 0.20
N ASN A 111 -16.45 26.58 -1.04
CA ASN A 111 -16.08 27.27 -2.26
C ASN A 111 -17.31 27.37 -3.16
N GLY A 112 -17.76 28.60 -3.42
CA GLY A 112 -19.06 28.85 -4.11
C GLY A 112 -20.23 28.19 -3.33
N GLU A 113 -20.99 27.35 -3.99
CA GLU A 113 -22.09 26.59 -3.37
C GLU A 113 -21.64 25.28 -2.72
N PHE A 114 -20.44 24.82 -3.01
CA PHE A 114 -19.91 23.58 -2.45
C PHE A 114 -19.44 23.79 -1.01
N VAL A 115 -19.85 22.85 -0.13
CA VAL A 115 -19.42 22.83 1.28
C VAL A 115 -19.13 21.39 1.66
N ASP A 116 -17.98 21.16 2.26
CA ASP A 116 -17.56 19.82 2.68
C ASP A 116 -16.93 19.81 4.07
N LEU A 117 -17.17 18.71 4.81
CA LEU A 117 -16.53 18.41 6.10
C LEU A 117 -15.04 18.17 5.86
N CYS A 118 -14.18 19.04 6.36
CA CYS A 118 -12.77 19.01 6.05
C CYS A 118 -11.94 19.71 7.13
N ALA A 119 -10.86 19.05 7.56
CA ALA A 119 -9.90 19.58 8.54
C ALA A 119 -8.61 20.11 7.90
N GLY A 120 -8.37 19.82 6.62
CA GLY A 120 -7.13 20.18 5.94
C GLY A 120 -7.04 21.64 5.53
N THR A 121 -5.88 22.00 4.96
CA THR A 121 -5.66 23.33 4.37
C THR A 121 -5.91 23.31 2.87
N HIS A 122 -6.27 24.47 2.32
CA HIS A 122 -6.56 24.68 0.91
C HIS A 122 -5.83 25.91 0.38
N VAL A 123 -5.68 25.99 -0.93
CA VAL A 123 -5.29 27.26 -1.59
C VAL A 123 -6.36 28.33 -1.36
N ARG A 124 -5.98 29.59 -1.51
CA ARG A 124 -6.89 30.70 -1.23
C ARG A 124 -8.06 30.81 -2.22
N TYR A 125 -7.81 30.51 -3.50
CA TYR A 125 -8.81 30.62 -4.56
C TYR A 125 -8.73 29.43 -5.53
N THR A 126 -9.86 29.00 -6.08
CA THR A 126 -9.92 27.91 -7.08
C THR A 126 -9.09 28.21 -8.33
N SER A 127 -8.90 29.49 -8.68
CA SER A 127 -8.05 29.90 -9.80
C SER A 127 -6.55 29.58 -9.63
N GLN A 128 -6.10 29.22 -8.43
CA GLN A 128 -4.74 28.74 -8.18
C GLN A 128 -4.55 27.28 -8.62
N VAL A 129 -5.64 26.52 -8.76
CA VAL A 129 -5.62 25.13 -9.24
C VAL A 129 -5.85 25.14 -10.75
N LYS A 130 -4.79 25.31 -11.54
CA LYS A 130 -4.85 25.43 -13.02
C LYS A 130 -4.37 24.18 -13.76
N ALA A 131 -3.45 23.47 -13.17
CA ALA A 131 -2.77 22.31 -13.77
C ALA A 131 -3.25 21.02 -13.11
N PHE A 132 -4.34 20.46 -13.60
CA PHE A 132 -4.91 19.20 -13.11
C PHE A 132 -5.42 18.34 -14.26
N LYS A 133 -5.53 17.04 -14.00
CA LYS A 133 -6.06 16.04 -14.93
C LYS A 133 -6.80 14.97 -14.16
N LEU A 134 -7.99 14.58 -14.59
CA LEU A 134 -8.65 13.36 -14.14
C LEU A 134 -8.06 12.16 -14.87
N LEU A 135 -7.80 11.08 -14.15
CA LEU A 135 -7.02 9.94 -14.65
C LEU A 135 -7.90 8.74 -15.00
N HIS A 136 -8.61 8.21 -14.02
CA HIS A 136 -9.46 7.03 -14.18
C HIS A 136 -10.47 6.91 -13.03
N ILE A 137 -11.40 5.98 -13.21
CA ILE A 137 -12.41 5.58 -12.24
C ILE A 137 -12.05 4.19 -11.74
N ALA A 138 -12.25 3.95 -10.45
CA ALA A 138 -12.12 2.62 -9.84
C ALA A 138 -13.21 2.39 -8.80
N GLY A 139 -13.50 1.13 -8.47
CA GLY A 139 -14.29 0.78 -7.31
C GLY A 139 -13.44 0.89 -6.04
N ALA A 140 -14.03 1.38 -4.95
CA ALA A 140 -13.40 1.40 -3.64
C ALA A 140 -14.44 1.07 -2.56
N TYR A 141 -14.16 0.12 -1.68
CA TYR A 141 -15.07 -0.17 -0.58
C TYR A 141 -15.06 0.96 0.46
N HIS A 142 -16.24 1.36 0.91
CA HIS A 142 -16.37 2.36 1.97
C HIS A 142 -15.54 1.94 3.19
N ARG A 143 -14.66 2.83 3.67
CA ARG A 143 -13.70 2.59 4.77
C ARG A 143 -12.71 1.46 4.52
N GLY A 144 -12.54 1.02 3.28
CA GLY A 144 -11.61 -0.07 2.93
C GLY A 144 -12.08 -1.47 3.35
N ASP A 145 -13.30 -1.64 3.83
CA ASP A 145 -13.87 -2.93 4.24
C ASP A 145 -14.73 -3.51 3.11
N GLU A 146 -14.36 -4.68 2.61
CA GLU A 146 -15.07 -5.39 1.53
C GLU A 146 -16.52 -5.75 1.85
N LYS A 147 -16.92 -5.73 3.14
CA LYS A 147 -18.30 -5.95 3.58
C LYS A 147 -19.18 -4.71 3.38
N ASN A 148 -18.60 -3.55 3.21
CA ASN A 148 -19.30 -2.30 2.99
C ASN A 148 -19.61 -2.08 1.51
N LYS A 149 -20.51 -1.11 1.24
CA LYS A 149 -20.86 -0.73 -0.13
C LYS A 149 -19.64 -0.29 -0.92
N GLN A 150 -19.54 -0.75 -2.15
CA GLN A 150 -18.55 -0.29 -3.11
C GLN A 150 -18.95 1.07 -3.66
N LEU A 151 -18.08 2.05 -3.52
CA LEU A 151 -18.19 3.41 -4.02
C LEU A 151 -17.44 3.55 -5.33
N GLN A 152 -17.74 4.59 -6.09
CA GLN A 152 -17.00 4.97 -7.29
C GLN A 152 -15.96 6.02 -6.93
N ARG A 153 -14.69 5.71 -7.13
CA ARG A 153 -13.55 6.59 -6.86
C ARG A 153 -13.04 7.18 -8.15
N ILE A 154 -13.01 8.51 -8.24
CA ILE A 154 -12.38 9.22 -9.35
C ILE A 154 -10.99 9.67 -8.90
N TYR A 155 -9.96 9.24 -9.62
CA TYR A 155 -8.58 9.64 -9.41
C TYR A 155 -8.22 10.82 -10.31
N GLY A 156 -7.48 11.76 -9.74
CA GLY A 156 -6.91 12.89 -10.46
C GLY A 156 -5.51 13.23 -9.98
N THR A 157 -4.84 14.08 -10.72
CA THR A 157 -3.57 14.66 -10.32
C THR A 157 -3.57 16.17 -10.53
N ALA A 158 -2.79 16.89 -9.72
CA ALA A 158 -2.64 18.33 -9.84
C ALA A 158 -1.21 18.74 -9.47
N TYR A 159 -0.73 19.80 -10.16
CA TYR A 159 0.59 20.38 -10.03
C TYR A 159 0.51 21.90 -9.97
N ALA A 160 1.60 22.55 -9.57
CA ALA A 160 1.66 24.01 -9.51
C ALA A 160 1.64 24.63 -10.88
N THR A 161 2.27 24.00 -11.88
CA THR A 161 2.38 24.49 -13.26
C THR A 161 1.89 23.47 -14.28
N LYS A 162 1.55 23.95 -15.48
CA LYS A 162 1.17 23.08 -16.60
C LYS A 162 2.34 22.21 -17.08
N ASP A 163 3.54 22.77 -17.08
CA ASP A 163 4.74 22.05 -17.50
C ASP A 163 5.04 20.87 -16.59
N GLU A 164 4.86 21.05 -15.27
CA GLU A 164 4.98 19.94 -14.31
C GLU A 164 3.92 18.85 -14.54
N LEU A 165 2.68 19.24 -14.83
CA LEU A 165 1.61 18.30 -15.17
C LEU A 165 1.95 17.52 -16.44
N GLU A 166 2.38 18.22 -17.52
CA GLU A 166 2.75 17.58 -18.78
C GLU A 166 3.90 16.60 -18.62
N GLN A 167 4.95 17.00 -17.88
CA GLN A 167 6.07 16.11 -17.56
C GLN A 167 5.63 14.90 -16.72
N ALA A 168 4.74 15.09 -15.75
CA ALA A 168 4.20 13.99 -14.96
C ALA A 168 3.35 13.03 -15.80
N MET A 169 2.54 13.55 -16.70
CA MET A 169 1.73 12.74 -17.63
C MET A 169 2.63 11.99 -18.61
N ALA A 170 3.66 12.62 -19.16
CA ALA A 170 4.64 11.95 -20.03
C ALA A 170 5.38 10.81 -19.30
N ARG A 171 5.80 11.05 -18.04
CA ARG A 171 6.41 10.01 -17.19
C ARG A 171 5.43 8.86 -16.90
N ALA A 172 4.17 9.16 -16.65
CA ALA A 172 3.15 8.13 -16.41
C ALA A 172 2.89 7.27 -17.66
N GLU A 173 2.85 7.88 -18.85
CA GLU A 173 2.72 7.14 -20.12
C GLU A 173 3.97 6.28 -20.41
N GLU A 174 5.16 6.80 -20.14
CA GLU A 174 6.39 6.01 -20.28
C GLU A 174 6.43 4.85 -19.27
N ALA A 175 5.99 5.08 -18.03
CA ALA A 175 5.88 4.02 -17.02
C ALA A 175 4.91 2.89 -17.45
N LYS A 176 3.78 3.22 -18.09
CA LYS A 176 2.86 2.21 -18.65
C LYS A 176 3.51 1.33 -19.73
N LYS A 177 4.38 1.91 -20.56
CA LYS A 177 5.13 1.14 -21.57
C LYS A 177 6.11 0.16 -20.93
N ARG A 178 6.65 0.53 -19.74
CA ARG A 178 7.59 -0.28 -18.96
C ARG A 178 6.93 -1.16 -17.91
N ASP A 179 5.60 -1.27 -17.92
CA ASP A 179 4.90 -2.15 -16.98
C ASP A 179 5.42 -3.59 -17.10
N HIS A 180 5.93 -4.13 -16.00
CA HIS A 180 6.53 -5.47 -15.97
C HIS A 180 5.55 -6.57 -16.40
N ARG A 181 4.24 -6.40 -16.19
CA ARG A 181 3.21 -7.36 -16.60
C ARG A 181 3.11 -7.42 -18.12
N LYS A 182 3.22 -6.25 -18.79
CA LYS A 182 3.22 -6.14 -20.24
C LYS A 182 4.52 -6.70 -20.81
N LEU A 183 5.66 -6.19 -20.35
CA LEU A 183 6.97 -6.63 -20.82
C LEU A 183 7.24 -8.11 -20.50
N GLY A 184 6.83 -8.57 -19.33
CA GLY A 184 6.94 -9.96 -18.91
C GLY A 184 6.21 -10.92 -19.85
N LYS A 185 5.02 -10.54 -20.33
CA LYS A 185 4.25 -11.30 -21.31
C LYS A 185 4.86 -11.23 -22.70
N GLU A 186 5.19 -10.03 -23.18
CA GLU A 186 5.74 -9.81 -24.53
C GLU A 186 7.10 -10.49 -24.71
N LEU A 187 7.99 -10.37 -23.72
CA LEU A 187 9.33 -10.95 -23.73
C LEU A 187 9.38 -12.36 -23.16
N LYS A 188 8.25 -12.90 -22.73
CA LYS A 188 8.13 -14.23 -22.10
C LYS A 188 9.12 -14.42 -20.95
N LEU A 189 9.12 -13.49 -19.97
CA LEU A 189 10.07 -13.51 -18.86
C LEU A 189 9.60 -14.36 -17.69
N PHE A 190 8.30 -14.40 -17.44
CA PHE A 190 7.71 -15.16 -16.35
C PHE A 190 6.26 -15.55 -16.67
N HIS A 191 5.76 -16.51 -15.89
CA HIS A 191 4.39 -16.99 -15.98
C HIS A 191 3.79 -17.12 -14.58
N ILE A 192 2.53 -16.80 -14.45
CA ILE A 192 1.72 -17.02 -13.25
C ILE A 192 0.68 -18.06 -13.59
N ASP A 193 0.71 -19.20 -12.92
CA ASP A 193 -0.19 -20.34 -13.15
C ASP A 193 -1.06 -20.58 -11.92
N GLU A 194 -2.38 -20.70 -12.13
CA GLU A 194 -3.33 -20.91 -11.04
C GLU A 194 -3.13 -22.25 -10.33
N LYS A 195 -2.63 -23.28 -11.04
CA LYS A 195 -2.35 -24.60 -10.45
C LYS A 195 -1.12 -24.58 -9.56
N VAL A 196 -0.15 -23.69 -9.83
CA VAL A 196 1.00 -23.46 -8.96
C VAL A 196 0.59 -22.60 -7.77
N GLY A 197 -0.26 -21.60 -8.01
CA GLY A 197 -0.79 -20.70 -7.01
C GLY A 197 -0.54 -19.24 -7.33
N GLN A 198 -1.49 -18.40 -7.00
CA GLN A 198 -1.36 -16.96 -7.21
C GLN A 198 -0.27 -16.37 -6.32
N GLY A 199 0.54 -15.49 -6.90
CA GLY A 199 1.68 -14.88 -6.21
C GLY A 199 2.92 -15.78 -6.11
N LEU A 200 2.93 -16.92 -6.81
CA LEU A 200 4.10 -17.80 -6.98
C LEU A 200 4.56 -17.73 -8.44
N ILE A 201 5.70 -17.09 -8.66
CA ILE A 201 6.17 -16.76 -10.01
C ILE A 201 7.00 -17.90 -10.60
N LEU A 202 6.63 -18.34 -11.82
CA LEU A 202 7.41 -19.25 -12.63
C LEU A 202 8.31 -18.44 -13.58
N TRP A 203 9.61 -18.53 -13.37
CA TRP A 203 10.59 -17.90 -14.26
C TRP A 203 10.79 -18.78 -15.51
N THR A 204 10.58 -18.20 -16.67
CA THR A 204 10.86 -18.88 -17.94
C THR A 204 12.37 -18.84 -18.25
N PRO A 205 12.87 -19.56 -19.27
CA PRO A 205 14.28 -19.48 -19.64
C PRO A 205 14.77 -18.05 -19.92
N ASN A 206 13.98 -17.21 -20.59
CA ASN A 206 14.33 -15.82 -20.85
C ASN A 206 14.45 -15.01 -19.53
N GLY A 207 13.48 -15.16 -18.65
CA GLY A 207 13.51 -14.50 -17.35
C GLY A 207 14.61 -15.02 -16.45
N ALA A 208 14.94 -16.31 -16.52
CA ALA A 208 16.03 -16.91 -15.77
C ALA A 208 17.39 -16.30 -16.15
N VAL A 209 17.61 -16.06 -17.45
CA VAL A 209 18.83 -15.36 -17.92
C VAL A 209 18.92 -13.96 -17.34
N VAL A 210 17.85 -13.14 -17.46
CA VAL A 210 17.83 -11.78 -16.91
C VAL A 210 18.09 -11.79 -15.41
N ARG A 211 17.43 -12.70 -14.68
CA ARG A 211 17.62 -12.87 -13.24
C ARG A 211 19.06 -13.25 -12.90
N GLN A 212 19.66 -14.18 -13.64
CA GLN A 212 21.05 -14.62 -13.42
C GLN A 212 22.04 -13.48 -13.63
N GLU A 213 21.88 -12.70 -14.70
CA GLU A 213 22.75 -11.56 -14.98
C GLU A 213 22.67 -10.49 -13.87
N LEU A 214 21.46 -10.21 -13.38
CA LEU A 214 21.29 -9.30 -12.24
C LEU A 214 21.93 -9.85 -10.96
N GLN A 215 21.77 -11.14 -10.68
CA GLN A 215 22.41 -11.77 -9.52
C GLN A 215 23.93 -11.77 -9.63
N ASN A 216 24.50 -12.04 -10.80
CA ASN A 216 25.93 -11.99 -11.04
C ASN A 216 26.48 -10.58 -10.80
N PHE A 217 25.81 -9.55 -11.34
CA PHE A 217 26.19 -8.17 -11.15
C PHE A 217 26.19 -7.76 -9.67
N ILE A 218 25.14 -8.08 -8.94
CA ILE A 218 25.04 -7.76 -7.51
C ILE A 218 26.08 -8.55 -6.71
N SER A 219 26.26 -9.86 -6.98
CA SER A 219 27.26 -10.70 -6.29
C SER A 219 28.66 -10.13 -6.43
N GLU A 220 29.02 -9.66 -7.64
CA GLU A 220 30.33 -9.05 -7.86
C GLU A 220 30.50 -7.78 -7.02
N ARG A 221 29.47 -6.93 -6.95
CA ARG A 221 29.50 -5.70 -6.13
C ARG A 221 29.60 -6.00 -4.65
N LEU A 222 28.80 -6.95 -4.15
CA LEU A 222 28.86 -7.40 -2.75
C LEU A 222 30.24 -7.95 -2.39
N PHE A 223 30.83 -8.76 -3.27
CA PHE A 223 32.18 -9.27 -3.06
C PHE A 223 33.23 -8.15 -2.97
N GLN A 224 33.16 -7.17 -3.89
CA GLN A 224 34.08 -6.02 -3.90
C GLN A 224 33.96 -5.16 -2.64
N THR A 225 32.80 -5.13 -2.00
CA THR A 225 32.53 -4.39 -0.75
C THR A 225 32.72 -5.24 0.51
N GLY A 226 33.25 -6.47 0.36
CA GLY A 226 33.62 -7.34 1.48
C GLY A 226 32.49 -8.16 2.08
N TYR A 227 31.36 -8.28 1.42
CA TYR A 227 30.29 -9.19 1.85
C TYR A 227 30.64 -10.63 1.53
N LYS A 228 30.26 -11.51 2.45
CA LYS A 228 30.40 -12.98 2.32
C LYS A 228 29.04 -13.58 1.99
N GLN A 229 28.96 -14.30 0.88
CA GLN A 229 27.72 -14.95 0.48
C GLN A 229 27.44 -16.16 1.33
N VAL A 230 26.18 -16.29 1.78
CA VAL A 230 25.65 -17.41 2.54
C VAL A 230 24.40 -17.97 1.87
N PHE A 231 23.99 -19.19 2.27
CA PHE A 231 22.77 -19.84 1.80
C PHE A 231 22.04 -20.41 3.01
N THR A 232 20.75 -20.18 3.09
CA THR A 232 19.91 -20.66 4.19
C THR A 232 18.72 -21.48 3.67
N PRO A 233 18.22 -22.45 4.45
CA PRO A 233 17.09 -23.26 4.05
C PRO A 233 15.81 -22.43 3.97
N HIS A 234 14.85 -22.92 3.18
CA HIS A 234 13.54 -22.26 2.99
C HIS A 234 12.59 -22.43 4.17
N ILE A 235 12.86 -23.40 5.04
CA ILE A 235 12.10 -23.70 6.26
C ILE A 235 13.00 -23.67 7.46
N GLY A 236 12.44 -23.34 8.62
CA GLY A 236 13.14 -23.38 9.90
C GLY A 236 12.24 -23.85 11.01
N ASN A 237 12.84 -24.35 12.10
CA ASN A 237 12.11 -24.74 13.29
C ASN A 237 11.32 -23.55 13.85
N LEU A 238 10.10 -23.77 14.31
CA LEU A 238 9.22 -22.72 14.80
C LEU A 238 9.79 -21.98 16.01
N ASP A 239 10.60 -22.65 16.86
CA ASP A 239 11.27 -22.02 18.00
C ASP A 239 12.22 -20.88 17.59
N LEU A 240 12.86 -20.99 16.42
CA LEU A 240 13.69 -19.92 15.88
C LEU A 240 12.87 -18.64 15.68
N TYR A 241 11.66 -18.79 15.19
CA TYR A 241 10.76 -17.65 14.91
C TYR A 241 10.04 -17.14 16.16
N ARG A 242 9.80 -18.00 17.17
CA ARG A 242 9.35 -17.56 18.50
C ARG A 242 10.42 -16.71 19.17
N THR A 243 11.66 -17.20 19.20
CA THR A 243 12.80 -16.49 19.79
C THR A 243 13.05 -15.14 19.13
N SER A 244 12.91 -15.06 17.81
CA SER A 244 13.13 -13.82 17.06
C SER A 244 11.90 -12.89 17.01
N GLY A 245 10.78 -13.28 17.63
CA GLY A 245 9.55 -12.48 17.71
C GLY A 245 8.71 -12.46 16.42
N HIS A 246 9.12 -13.20 15.37
CA HIS A 246 8.34 -13.25 14.13
C HIS A 246 7.04 -14.02 14.26
N PHE A 247 7.01 -15.04 15.11
CA PHE A 247 5.82 -15.82 15.41
C PHE A 247 5.50 -15.73 16.91
N PRO A 248 4.27 -15.52 17.34
CA PRO A 248 3.04 -15.38 16.54
C PRO A 248 2.71 -13.95 16.07
N TYR A 249 3.60 -12.96 16.27
CA TYR A 249 3.30 -11.55 16.05
C TYR A 249 2.83 -11.25 14.60
N TYR A 250 3.51 -11.83 13.60
CA TYR A 250 3.17 -11.66 12.19
C TYR A 250 2.39 -12.84 11.60
N LYS A 251 1.66 -13.62 12.41
CA LYS A 251 0.97 -14.85 11.97
C LYS A 251 0.06 -14.68 10.76
N ASP A 252 -0.62 -13.52 10.66
CA ASP A 252 -1.60 -13.24 9.59
C ASP A 252 -0.91 -12.97 8.23
N ALA A 253 0.37 -12.62 8.25
CA ALA A 253 1.19 -12.41 7.06
C ALA A 253 2.14 -13.60 6.77
N GLN A 254 1.99 -14.72 7.46
CA GLN A 254 2.81 -15.92 7.31
C GLN A 254 2.00 -17.11 6.81
N PHE A 255 2.64 -18.00 6.05
CA PHE A 255 2.05 -19.30 5.80
C PHE A 255 1.84 -20.03 7.13
N PRO A 256 0.75 -20.81 7.28
CA PRO A 256 0.54 -21.62 8.48
C PRO A 256 1.74 -22.53 8.76
N PRO A 257 2.14 -22.73 10.02
CA PRO A 257 3.21 -23.64 10.36
C PRO A 257 2.95 -25.07 9.88
N LEU A 258 4.00 -25.74 9.44
CA LEU A 258 4.01 -27.16 9.14
C LEU A 258 4.12 -27.92 10.47
N VAL A 259 3.10 -28.66 10.85
CA VAL A 259 3.04 -29.42 12.09
C VAL A 259 3.53 -30.85 11.82
N GLU A 260 4.26 -31.44 12.75
CA GLU A 260 4.71 -32.83 12.68
C GLU A 260 3.53 -33.80 12.71
N ARG A 261 3.71 -34.97 12.05
CA ARG A 261 2.62 -35.94 11.89
C ARG A 261 2.06 -36.42 13.23
N GLU A 262 2.95 -36.72 14.17
CA GLU A 262 2.59 -37.20 15.51
C GLU A 262 1.77 -36.17 16.27
N ALA A 263 2.14 -34.90 16.15
CA ALA A 263 1.39 -33.80 16.75
C ALA A 263 0.02 -33.63 16.09
N MET A 264 -0.09 -33.79 14.76
CA MET A 264 -1.38 -33.76 14.08
C MET A 264 -2.29 -34.91 14.50
N GLU A 265 -1.76 -36.13 14.66
CA GLU A 265 -2.53 -37.30 15.13
C GLU A 265 -3.04 -37.11 16.57
N MET A 266 -2.21 -36.53 17.43
CA MET A 266 -2.57 -36.19 18.81
C MET A 266 -3.72 -35.17 18.84
N LEU A 267 -3.55 -34.07 18.11
CA LEU A 267 -4.56 -33.02 18.00
C LEU A 267 -5.88 -33.51 17.44
N ALA A 268 -5.85 -34.41 16.45
CA ALA A 268 -7.03 -35.01 15.86
C ALA A 268 -7.78 -35.89 16.87
N LYS A 269 -7.06 -36.66 17.72
CA LYS A 269 -7.65 -37.48 18.79
C LYS A 269 -8.28 -36.63 19.91
N GLU A 270 -7.67 -35.49 20.22
CA GLU A 270 -8.15 -34.57 21.26
C GLU A 270 -9.30 -33.68 20.80
N GLY A 271 -9.60 -33.65 19.50
CA GLY A 271 -10.64 -32.76 18.94
C GLY A 271 -10.29 -31.27 18.99
N CYS A 272 -9.01 -30.94 18.87
CA CYS A 272 -8.47 -29.58 18.98
C CYS A 272 -9.01 -28.65 17.89
N GLY A 273 -9.57 -27.49 18.27
CA GLY A 273 -9.99 -26.46 17.36
C GLY A 273 -8.82 -25.59 16.83
N CYS A 274 -9.03 -24.87 15.70
CA CYS A 274 -7.99 -24.03 15.09
C CYS A 274 -7.40 -22.96 16.05
N GLY A 275 -8.23 -22.37 16.91
CA GLY A 275 -7.79 -21.39 17.90
C GLY A 275 -6.85 -22.00 18.95
N GLU A 276 -7.17 -23.18 19.42
CA GLU A 276 -6.35 -23.94 20.39
C GLU A 276 -5.03 -24.38 19.76
N LEU A 277 -5.04 -24.88 18.53
CA LEU A 277 -3.83 -25.20 17.78
C LEU A 277 -2.89 -23.97 17.66
N THR A 278 -3.46 -22.81 17.34
CA THR A 278 -2.67 -21.55 17.24
C THR A 278 -2.02 -21.22 18.59
N ASN A 279 -2.71 -21.37 19.71
CA ASN A 279 -2.16 -21.12 21.03
C ASN A 279 -1.06 -22.10 21.38
N ARG A 280 -1.26 -23.40 21.13
CA ARG A 280 -0.27 -24.46 21.37
C ARG A 280 0.99 -24.34 20.49
N LEU A 281 0.83 -23.81 19.28
CA LEU A 281 1.96 -23.44 18.43
C LEU A 281 2.70 -22.21 18.97
N ALA A 282 1.98 -21.24 19.54
CA ALA A 282 2.56 -20.02 20.09
C ALA A 282 3.33 -20.27 21.39
N ASP A 283 2.81 -21.09 22.30
CA ASP A 283 3.42 -21.40 23.58
C ASP A 283 4.51 -22.51 23.54
N GLY A 284 4.65 -23.19 22.39
CA GLY A 284 5.64 -24.23 22.19
C GLY A 284 5.22 -25.64 22.60
N THR A 285 3.99 -25.84 23.04
CA THR A 285 3.45 -27.18 23.36
C THR A 285 3.36 -28.04 22.11
N VAL A 286 3.12 -27.47 20.95
CA VAL A 286 3.18 -28.13 19.64
C VAL A 286 4.39 -27.59 18.87
N GLN A 287 5.24 -28.51 18.41
CA GLN A 287 6.39 -28.19 17.58
C GLN A 287 6.04 -28.21 16.08
N GLY A 288 6.86 -27.57 15.27
CA GLY A 288 6.68 -27.52 13.84
C GLY A 288 7.76 -26.71 13.12
N PHE A 289 7.53 -26.50 11.84
CA PHE A 289 8.40 -25.72 10.98
C PHE A 289 7.61 -24.59 10.33
N LEU A 290 8.29 -23.52 9.96
CA LEU A 290 7.71 -22.39 9.26
C LEU A 290 8.48 -22.14 7.95
N LEU A 291 7.75 -21.82 6.86
CA LEU A 291 8.37 -21.21 5.69
C LEU A 291 8.94 -19.85 6.11
N LYS A 292 10.22 -19.62 5.84
CA LYS A 292 10.89 -18.40 6.33
C LYS A 292 10.26 -17.13 5.76
N PRO A 293 9.76 -16.23 6.61
CA PRO A 293 9.22 -14.95 6.18
C PRO A 293 10.30 -13.87 6.00
N MET A 294 11.46 -14.10 6.62
CA MET A 294 12.63 -13.21 6.62
C MET A 294 13.92 -14.03 6.78
N ASN A 295 15.05 -13.51 6.30
CA ASN A 295 16.36 -14.17 6.37
C ASN A 295 17.10 -13.90 7.70
N CYS A 296 16.74 -12.82 8.41
CA CYS A 296 17.41 -12.36 9.64
C CYS A 296 17.70 -13.47 10.67
N PRO A 297 16.73 -14.31 11.07
CA PRO A 297 16.98 -15.33 12.08
C PRO A 297 18.05 -16.35 11.68
N HIS A 298 18.11 -16.69 10.39
CA HIS A 298 19.09 -17.63 9.86
C HIS A 298 20.49 -17.01 9.83
N HIS A 299 20.64 -15.77 9.38
CA HIS A 299 21.93 -15.06 9.37
C HIS A 299 22.48 -14.86 10.77
N ILE A 300 21.62 -14.55 11.75
CA ILE A 300 22.02 -14.50 13.17
C ILE A 300 22.54 -15.85 13.65
N ARG A 301 21.92 -16.97 13.25
CA ARG A 301 22.40 -18.32 13.60
C ARG A 301 23.73 -18.66 12.93
N ILE A 302 23.96 -18.22 11.71
CA ILE A 302 25.27 -18.35 11.04
C ILE A 302 26.32 -17.56 11.82
N TYR A 303 26.06 -16.30 12.15
CA TYR A 303 26.96 -15.49 12.95
C TYR A 303 27.27 -16.15 14.32
N ALA A 304 26.25 -16.61 15.01
CA ALA A 304 26.38 -17.26 16.33
C ALA A 304 27.00 -18.67 16.29
N SER A 305 27.26 -19.24 15.11
CA SER A 305 27.83 -20.57 14.97
C SER A 305 29.35 -20.66 15.35
N GLN A 306 29.99 -19.49 15.42
CA GLN A 306 31.41 -19.36 15.76
C GLN A 306 31.59 -18.21 16.75
N PRO A 307 32.59 -18.29 17.65
CA PRO A 307 32.96 -17.16 18.50
C PRO A 307 33.59 -16.04 17.65
N HIS A 308 33.20 -14.80 17.91
CA HIS A 308 33.75 -13.62 17.30
C HIS A 308 34.40 -12.71 18.31
N SER A 309 35.58 -12.17 17.97
CA SER A 309 36.19 -11.06 18.68
C SER A 309 35.67 -9.73 18.14
N TYR A 310 35.69 -8.69 18.96
CA TYR A 310 35.38 -7.32 18.47
C TYR A 310 36.29 -6.89 17.30
N ARG A 311 37.46 -7.53 17.13
CA ARG A 311 38.38 -7.26 16.02
C ARG A 311 37.95 -7.88 14.70
N ASP A 312 37.02 -8.84 14.74
CA ASP A 312 36.48 -9.51 13.56
C ASP A 312 35.34 -8.68 12.93
N LEU A 313 34.87 -7.64 13.64
CA LEU A 313 33.80 -6.76 13.18
C LEU A 313 34.32 -5.64 12.27
N PRO A 314 33.57 -5.25 11.27
CA PRO A 314 32.23 -5.72 10.93
C PRO A 314 32.22 -7.06 10.18
N VAL A 315 31.24 -7.91 10.50
CA VAL A 315 30.96 -9.12 9.69
C VAL A 315 29.78 -8.82 8.78
N ARG A 316 29.96 -8.99 7.46
CA ARG A 316 28.98 -8.71 6.44
C ARG A 316 28.55 -10.00 5.76
N LEU A 317 27.29 -10.42 5.95
CA LEU A 317 26.70 -11.61 5.32
C LEU A 317 25.65 -11.17 4.31
N ALA A 318 25.63 -11.78 3.13
CA ALA A 318 24.65 -11.51 2.09
C ALA A 318 24.09 -12.80 1.49
N GLU A 319 22.84 -12.80 1.08
CA GLU A 319 22.14 -13.93 0.49
C GLU A 319 21.15 -13.46 -0.57
N PHE A 320 21.03 -14.18 -1.68
CA PHE A 320 19.81 -14.15 -2.48
C PHE A 320 18.78 -15.08 -1.82
N GLY A 321 18.19 -14.56 -0.74
CA GLY A 321 17.33 -15.34 0.16
C GLY A 321 15.88 -15.37 -0.34
N THR A 322 15.35 -16.58 -0.56
CA THR A 322 13.93 -16.73 -0.89
C THR A 322 13.10 -16.75 0.38
N VAL A 323 12.11 -15.88 0.45
CA VAL A 323 11.18 -15.73 1.57
C VAL A 323 9.74 -15.90 1.11
N TYR A 324 8.84 -16.21 2.07
CA TYR A 324 7.45 -16.53 1.81
C TYR A 324 6.53 -15.74 2.74
N ARG A 325 5.51 -15.11 2.17
CA ARG A 325 4.52 -14.32 2.90
C ARG A 325 3.12 -14.67 2.45
N TRP A 326 2.20 -14.81 3.38
CA TRP A 326 0.80 -15.03 3.09
C TRP A 326 0.12 -13.69 2.77
N GLU A 327 0.29 -13.25 1.53
CA GLU A 327 -0.42 -12.05 1.07
C GLU A 327 -1.89 -12.41 0.75
N GLN A 328 -2.81 -11.53 1.10
CA GLN A 328 -4.23 -11.71 0.75
C GLN A 328 -4.41 -11.64 -0.77
N SER A 329 -5.36 -12.42 -1.32
CA SER A 329 -5.51 -12.52 -2.78
C SER A 329 -5.79 -11.18 -3.46
N GLY A 330 -6.54 -10.29 -2.81
CA GLY A 330 -6.83 -8.93 -3.30
C GLY A 330 -5.63 -7.96 -3.31
N GLU A 331 -4.54 -8.30 -2.63
CA GLU A 331 -3.32 -7.49 -2.55
C GLU A 331 -2.27 -7.89 -3.59
N LEU A 332 -2.39 -9.08 -4.16
CA LEU A 332 -1.43 -9.60 -5.13
C LEU A 332 -1.42 -8.76 -6.42
N SER A 333 -0.24 -8.36 -6.88
CA SER A 333 -0.09 -7.51 -8.06
C SER A 333 1.17 -7.86 -8.86
N GLY A 334 0.99 -8.65 -9.94
CA GLY A 334 2.08 -9.03 -10.84
C GLY A 334 3.28 -9.60 -10.10
N MET A 335 4.44 -8.96 -10.24
CA MET A 335 5.68 -9.27 -9.51
C MET A 335 5.96 -8.31 -8.35
N THR A 336 5.14 -7.28 -8.14
CA THR A 336 5.38 -6.27 -7.11
C THR A 336 4.88 -6.69 -5.73
N ARG A 337 3.85 -7.55 -5.68
CA ARG A 337 3.37 -8.15 -4.43
C ARG A 337 3.03 -9.61 -4.66
N VAL A 338 3.86 -10.48 -4.11
CA VAL A 338 3.88 -11.93 -4.38
C VAL A 338 4.02 -12.71 -3.07
N ARG A 339 3.70 -14.01 -3.10
CA ARG A 339 3.77 -14.91 -1.94
C ARG A 339 5.13 -15.58 -1.76
N GLY A 340 5.91 -15.68 -2.82
CA GLY A 340 7.27 -16.21 -2.78
C GLY A 340 8.20 -15.37 -3.65
N PHE A 341 9.28 -14.87 -3.09
CA PHE A 341 10.23 -14.02 -3.80
C PHE A 341 11.63 -14.14 -3.21
N THR A 342 12.62 -13.83 -4.03
CA THR A 342 14.02 -13.82 -3.64
C THR A 342 14.47 -12.38 -3.41
N GLN A 343 15.01 -12.11 -2.24
CA GLN A 343 15.59 -10.82 -1.89
C GLN A 343 17.11 -10.87 -2.06
N ASP A 344 17.68 -9.79 -2.53
CA ASP A 344 19.06 -9.41 -2.30
C ASP A 344 19.13 -8.82 -0.89
N ASP A 345 19.48 -9.64 0.09
CA ASP A 345 19.37 -9.33 1.51
C ASP A 345 20.72 -9.49 2.21
N ALA A 346 21.06 -8.55 3.06
CA ALA A 346 22.31 -8.52 3.77
C ALA A 346 22.11 -8.18 5.26
N HIS A 347 22.97 -8.77 6.12
CA HIS A 347 23.02 -8.50 7.54
C HIS A 347 24.44 -8.16 7.96
N LEU A 348 24.58 -7.00 8.61
CA LEU A 348 25.84 -6.51 9.16
C LEU A 348 25.84 -6.70 10.67
N PHE A 349 26.93 -7.26 11.16
CA PHE A 349 27.22 -7.38 12.58
C PHE A 349 28.40 -6.45 12.88
N CYS A 350 28.14 -5.37 13.60
CA CYS A 350 29.11 -4.30 13.83
C CYS A 350 28.97 -3.73 15.24
N THR A 351 29.98 -2.96 15.67
CA THR A 351 29.90 -2.17 16.90
C THR A 351 29.11 -0.88 16.64
N GLU A 352 28.65 -0.22 17.68
CA GLU A 352 27.83 0.99 17.58
C GLU A 352 28.53 2.12 16.78
N ASP A 353 29.83 2.28 16.98
CA ASP A 353 30.66 3.27 16.25
C ASP A 353 30.86 2.93 14.76
N GLN A 354 30.67 1.66 14.38
CA GLN A 354 30.77 1.21 13.00
C GLN A 354 29.47 1.38 12.20
N VAL A 355 28.33 1.62 12.86
CA VAL A 355 27.02 1.70 12.18
C VAL A 355 27.00 2.74 11.06
N LEU A 356 27.45 3.98 11.36
CA LEU A 356 27.43 5.06 10.36
C LEU A 356 28.36 4.82 9.16
N PRO A 357 29.60 4.29 9.34
CA PRO A 357 30.45 3.93 8.20
C PRO A 357 29.93 2.76 7.35
N GLU A 358 29.10 1.88 7.92
CA GLU A 358 28.59 0.68 7.25
C GLU A 358 27.25 0.92 6.50
N VAL A 359 26.55 2.03 6.77
CA VAL A 359 25.28 2.42 6.15
C VAL A 359 25.49 3.54 5.13
#